data_97e9d9ddece5ad67b0e6e7a8ebb8492b
#
_entry.id   97e9d9ddece5ad67b0e6e7a8ebb8492b
#
_cell.length_a   1.000
_cell.length_b   1.000
_cell.length_c   1.000
_cell.angle_alpha   90.00
_cell.angle_beta   90.00
_cell.angle_gamma   90.00
#
_symmetry.space_group_name_H-M   'P 1'
#
loop_
_entity.id
_entity.type
_entity.pdbx_description
1 polymer ?
#
loop_
_entity_poly.entity_id
_entity_poly.type
_entity_poly.pdbx_seq_one_letter_code
_entity_poly.pdbx_strand_id
1 'polypeptide(L)'
;MRVVKYCLVLFSAVLVLSACGSSQPTVSTVIVPKIIKETQIFEVTRIVQETRIVQVTHIVTVEATRIVKETVIVTPVPPPGLMVETTPGIALLEPRSQHTATRLTDGRVLLVGGSISPSEQTADVEIYEPSTGLTTLVAPLHTPRHAHSATLLADGRVLIVGGYNQFQGLLYDAEVYDPSTNEWTVIPMLTSHGVEHTAILMNNGRVLVVGGAYGSGQQSDQADIFDPQTNSWYAAMPLASDRASHTATLLDDGRVLIIGGGSVAGIPAGGDALLYDPQLDTWTATGPMVMPRVSGESVRLPDGRVLVVGGINLQDTLGTGNSPMPLSSAEIYDPFTNAWMPTDDLVEARDGYLLVSLQDGQVLAIGGSRDSECCFTDNSFVREIEAYDPSTGLWHIAGVLPQPGIYSAAVRLPNDNVLVTGGKAGESGINFQTNTRLIYHYITNP
;
A
#
# COMPACT_ATOMS: atom_id res chain seq x y z
N MET A 1 42.50 -17.41 15.18
CA MET A 1 43.22 -16.56 14.23
C MET A 1 43.02 -17.16 12.83
N ARG A 2 42.00 -16.73 12.08
CA ARG A 2 41.80 -17.11 10.67
C ARG A 2 41.85 -15.83 9.84
N VAL A 3 42.87 -15.73 9.02
CA VAL A 3 43.11 -14.62 8.09
C VAL A 3 42.17 -14.86 6.88
N VAL A 4 41.23 -13.95 6.65
CA VAL A 4 40.46 -13.89 5.41
C VAL A 4 41.18 -12.99 4.44
N LYS A 5 41.68 -13.58 3.34
CA LYS A 5 42.32 -12.84 2.24
C LYS A 5 41.19 -12.23 1.37
N TYR A 6 41.14 -10.93 1.32
CA TYR A 6 40.35 -10.21 0.32
C TYR A 6 41.15 -10.08 -0.98
N CYS A 7 40.57 -10.56 -2.07
CA CYS A 7 41.10 -10.37 -3.40
C CYS A 7 40.65 -9.00 -3.90
N LEU A 8 41.56 -8.04 -4.00
CA LEU A 8 41.31 -6.71 -4.53
C LEU A 8 41.50 -6.78 -6.06
N VAL A 9 40.37 -6.68 -6.80
CA VAL A 9 40.45 -6.51 -8.26
C VAL A 9 40.41 -5.01 -8.55
N LEU A 10 41.58 -4.44 -8.86
CA LEU A 10 41.70 -3.10 -9.34
C LEU A 10 41.47 -3.08 -10.86
N PHE A 11 40.36 -2.51 -11.29
CA PHE A 11 40.20 -2.08 -12.67
C PHE A 11 40.52 -0.58 -12.75
N SER A 12 41.73 -0.27 -13.20
CA SER A 12 42.13 1.10 -13.54
C SER A 12 41.84 1.34 -15.02
N ALA A 13 40.75 2.04 -15.32
CA ALA A 13 40.56 2.62 -16.65
C ALA A 13 41.13 4.05 -16.61
N VAL A 14 42.33 4.23 -17.13
CA VAL A 14 42.90 5.56 -17.37
C VAL A 14 42.53 5.96 -18.79
N LEU A 15 41.59 6.87 -18.92
CA LEU A 15 41.33 7.54 -20.20
C LEU A 15 42.14 8.81 -20.22
N VAL A 16 43.28 8.79 -20.95
CA VAL A 16 44.10 9.97 -21.23
C VAL A 16 43.56 10.62 -22.51
N LEU A 17 42.83 11.69 -22.36
CA LEU A 17 42.49 12.59 -23.46
C LEU A 17 43.53 13.71 -23.46
N SER A 18 44.48 13.63 -24.40
CA SER A 18 45.41 14.75 -24.67
C SER A 18 44.72 15.75 -25.58
N ALA A 19 44.29 16.88 -25.04
CA ALA A 19 43.93 18.05 -25.83
C ALA A 19 45.03 19.09 -25.71
N CYS A 20 45.61 19.43 -26.85
CA CYS A 20 46.56 20.56 -26.96
C CYS A 20 45.81 21.89 -26.75
N GLY A 21 46.31 22.69 -25.83
CA GLY A 21 46.14 24.14 -25.83
C GLY A 21 44.92 24.69 -25.08
N SER A 22 44.99 24.67 -23.77
CA SER A 22 44.58 25.72 -22.84
C SER A 22 44.71 25.17 -21.40
N SER A 23 45.28 25.93 -20.51
CA SER A 23 45.59 25.55 -19.11
C SER A 23 44.31 25.53 -18.25
N GLN A 24 43.50 24.48 -18.44
CA GLN A 24 42.42 24.15 -17.51
C GLN A 24 42.85 22.94 -16.66
N PRO A 25 42.57 22.92 -15.37
CA PRO A 25 42.90 21.78 -14.52
C PRO A 25 42.14 20.52 -14.97
N THR A 26 42.89 19.44 -15.18
CA THR A 26 42.29 18.13 -15.48
C THR A 26 41.63 17.56 -14.23
N VAL A 27 40.33 17.33 -14.30
CA VAL A 27 39.55 16.68 -13.24
C VAL A 27 39.49 15.18 -13.56
N SER A 28 40.14 14.36 -12.73
CA SER A 28 39.99 12.91 -12.81
C SER A 28 38.97 12.45 -11.75
N THR A 29 37.92 11.84 -12.19
CA THR A 29 36.89 11.26 -11.29
C THR A 29 37.18 9.77 -11.12
N VAL A 30 37.45 9.35 -9.91
CA VAL A 30 37.59 7.92 -9.57
C VAL A 30 36.32 7.50 -8.82
N ILE A 31 35.56 6.61 -9.41
CA ILE A 31 34.36 6.01 -8.79
C ILE A 31 34.81 4.75 -8.06
N VAL A 32 34.69 4.72 -6.75
CA VAL A 32 34.92 3.54 -5.95
C VAL A 32 33.57 3.04 -5.42
N PRO A 33 33.06 1.94 -5.93
CA PRO A 33 31.80 1.38 -5.41
C PRO A 33 32.06 0.76 -4.03
N LYS A 34 31.33 1.22 -3.03
CA LYS A 34 31.28 0.60 -1.71
C LYS A 34 29.91 -0.05 -1.57
N ILE A 35 29.90 -1.36 -1.63
CA ILE A 35 28.66 -2.13 -1.40
C ILE A 35 28.41 -2.15 0.11
N ILE A 36 27.41 -1.43 0.56
CA ILE A 36 26.84 -1.55 1.90
C ILE A 36 25.51 -2.28 1.73
N LYS A 37 25.28 -3.26 2.57
CA LYS A 37 24.21 -4.28 2.43
C LYS A 37 22.79 -3.74 2.54
N GLU A 38 22.49 -2.49 2.48
CA GLU A 38 21.09 -1.97 2.55
C GLU A 38 20.89 -0.62 1.85
N THR A 39 21.93 -0.02 1.32
CA THR A 39 21.80 1.20 0.51
C THR A 39 22.99 1.28 -0.43
N GLN A 40 22.75 1.40 -1.72
CA GLN A 40 23.84 1.65 -2.66
C GLN A 40 24.27 3.12 -2.48
N ILE A 41 25.24 3.35 -1.61
CA ILE A 41 25.90 4.65 -1.51
C ILE A 41 27.09 4.63 -2.44
N PHE A 42 27.02 5.40 -3.52
CA PHE A 42 28.18 5.65 -4.37
C PHE A 42 28.98 6.80 -3.77
N GLU A 43 30.16 6.49 -3.21
CA GLU A 43 31.14 7.54 -2.87
C GLU A 43 31.85 7.99 -4.15
N VAL A 44 31.47 9.14 -4.65
CA VAL A 44 32.22 9.80 -5.75
C VAL A 44 33.30 10.68 -5.13
N THR A 45 34.54 10.22 -5.17
CA THR A 45 35.67 11.05 -4.75
C THR A 45 36.12 11.89 -5.94
N ARG A 46 35.79 13.17 -5.95
CA ARG A 46 36.28 14.14 -6.92
C ARG A 46 37.65 14.63 -6.48
N ILE A 47 38.70 14.24 -7.20
CA ILE A 47 40.02 14.76 -6.98
C ILE A 47 40.14 16.06 -7.79
N VAL A 48 40.07 17.19 -7.12
CA VAL A 48 40.36 18.49 -7.73
C VAL A 48 41.82 18.79 -7.47
N GLN A 49 42.64 18.71 -8.50
CA GLN A 49 44.03 19.25 -8.45
C GLN A 49 43.95 20.76 -8.66
N GLU A 50 43.97 21.51 -7.60
CA GLU A 50 44.17 22.96 -7.66
C GLU A 50 45.64 23.24 -7.74
N THR A 51 46.18 23.49 -8.93
CA THR A 51 47.53 23.95 -9.11
C THR A 51 47.58 25.47 -9.04
N ARG A 52 47.98 26.02 -7.91
CA ARG A 52 48.21 27.45 -7.76
C ARG A 52 49.65 27.74 -8.21
N ILE A 53 49.80 28.35 -9.37
CA ILE A 53 51.11 28.83 -9.83
C ILE A 53 51.39 30.17 -9.12
N VAL A 54 52.26 30.17 -8.17
CA VAL A 54 52.81 31.38 -7.57
C VAL A 54 54.09 31.72 -8.35
N GLN A 55 54.07 32.75 -9.17
CA GLN A 55 55.30 33.28 -9.81
C GLN A 55 56.16 33.91 -8.75
N VAL A 56 57.15 33.17 -8.30
CA VAL A 56 58.36 33.74 -7.65
C VAL A 56 59.47 33.63 -8.66
N THR A 57 60.10 34.74 -8.99
CA THR A 57 61.16 34.88 -9.94
C THR A 57 62.23 33.80 -9.69
N HIS A 58 62.26 32.74 -10.51
CA HIS A 58 63.25 31.67 -10.70
C HIS A 58 63.08 30.30 -10.02
N ILE A 59 61.91 29.96 -9.33
CA ILE A 59 61.72 28.57 -8.92
C ILE A 59 60.24 28.27 -9.00
N VAL A 60 59.82 27.24 -9.78
CA VAL A 60 58.47 26.69 -9.76
C VAL A 60 58.39 25.61 -8.67
N THR A 61 57.80 25.94 -7.54
CA THR A 61 57.53 24.94 -6.51
C THR A 61 56.08 24.49 -6.65
N VAL A 62 55.86 23.20 -6.86
CA VAL A 62 54.52 22.61 -6.81
C VAL A 62 54.14 22.46 -5.32
N GLU A 63 53.35 23.35 -4.80
CA GLU A 63 52.83 23.23 -3.44
C GLU A 63 51.53 22.44 -3.45
N ALA A 64 51.61 21.34 -2.75
CA ALA A 64 50.54 20.56 -2.13
C ALA A 64 49.25 20.32 -2.93
N THR A 65 49.07 19.08 -3.35
CA THR A 65 47.77 18.54 -3.76
C THR A 65 46.85 18.48 -2.54
N ARG A 66 45.84 19.33 -2.49
CA ARG A 66 44.82 19.25 -1.49
C ARG A 66 43.77 18.26 -1.97
N ILE A 67 43.67 17.10 -1.32
CA ILE A 67 42.62 16.15 -1.54
C ILE A 67 41.38 16.66 -0.74
N VAL A 68 40.41 17.21 -1.44
CA VAL A 68 39.11 17.54 -0.85
C VAL A 68 38.23 16.30 -1.01
N LYS A 69 37.98 15.63 0.07
CA LYS A 69 36.91 14.60 0.09
C LYS A 69 35.58 15.31 0.19
N GLU A 70 34.90 15.45 -0.92
CA GLU A 70 33.53 15.88 -0.95
C GLU A 70 32.66 14.61 -1.00
N THR A 71 31.90 14.37 0.04
CA THR A 71 30.90 13.31 0.02
C THR A 71 29.71 13.86 -0.72
N VAL A 72 29.59 13.56 -2.00
CA VAL A 72 28.38 13.81 -2.77
C VAL A 72 27.44 12.68 -2.43
N ILE A 73 26.41 12.94 -1.63
CA ILE A 73 25.28 12.04 -1.50
C ILE A 73 24.54 12.12 -2.83
N VAL A 74 24.87 11.23 -3.73
CA VAL A 74 24.05 11.01 -4.92
C VAL A 74 22.84 10.22 -4.41
N THR A 75 21.75 10.90 -4.14
CA THR A 75 20.47 10.21 -4.13
C THR A 75 20.38 9.49 -5.46
N PRO A 76 20.18 8.16 -5.48
CA PRO A 76 20.03 7.46 -6.75
C PRO A 76 18.91 8.20 -7.51
N VAL A 77 19.24 8.68 -8.70
CA VAL A 77 18.22 9.11 -9.64
C VAL A 77 17.39 7.85 -9.84
N PRO A 78 16.11 7.84 -9.45
CA PRO A 78 15.25 6.70 -9.73
C PRO A 78 15.45 6.36 -11.21
N PRO A 79 15.49 5.08 -11.58
CA PRO A 79 15.44 4.72 -13.00
C PRO A 79 14.29 5.50 -13.62
N PRO A 80 14.33 5.83 -14.93
CA PRO A 80 13.25 6.54 -15.59
C PRO A 80 11.95 5.76 -15.30
N GLY A 81 11.24 6.19 -14.33
CA GLY A 81 10.13 5.52 -13.67
C GLY A 81 9.14 6.55 -13.18
N LEU A 82 8.06 6.05 -12.64
CA LEU A 82 6.99 6.86 -12.08
C LEU A 82 7.51 7.80 -10.99
N MET A 83 7.30 9.10 -11.20
CA MET A 83 7.46 10.12 -10.15
C MET A 83 6.09 10.67 -9.78
N VAL A 84 5.80 10.71 -8.50
CA VAL A 84 4.52 11.16 -7.96
C VAL A 84 4.70 12.52 -7.31
N GLU A 85 3.96 13.51 -7.79
CA GLU A 85 3.82 14.80 -7.11
C GLU A 85 2.57 14.81 -6.23
N THR A 86 2.73 15.29 -5.01
CA THR A 86 1.63 15.40 -4.06
C THR A 86 1.14 16.83 -3.98
N THR A 87 -0.14 17.05 -4.25
CA THR A 87 -0.77 18.35 -4.05
C THR A 87 -1.80 18.30 -2.94
N PRO A 88 -1.81 19.28 -2.00
CA PRO A 88 -2.88 19.38 -1.03
C PRO A 88 -4.22 19.56 -1.75
N GLY A 89 -5.17 18.67 -1.48
CA GLY A 89 -6.55 18.82 -1.96
C GLY A 89 -7.36 19.71 -1.02
N ILE A 90 -8.63 19.95 -1.37
CA ILE A 90 -9.59 20.57 -0.46
C ILE A 90 -9.83 19.59 0.70
N ALA A 91 -9.81 20.10 1.93
CA ALA A 91 -10.02 19.28 3.12
C ALA A 91 -11.37 18.55 3.09
N LEU A 92 -11.44 17.34 3.65
CA LEU A 92 -12.72 16.73 4.02
C LEU A 92 -13.50 17.70 4.91
N LEU A 93 -14.81 17.64 4.87
CA LEU A 93 -15.63 18.47 5.75
C LEU A 93 -15.39 18.15 7.22
N GLU A 94 -15.09 16.86 7.51
CA GLU A 94 -14.71 16.40 8.84
C GLU A 94 -13.51 15.43 8.76
N PRO A 95 -12.48 15.61 9.64
CA PRO A 95 -11.35 14.70 9.72
C PRO A 95 -11.81 13.30 10.11
N ARG A 96 -11.32 12.26 9.40
CA ARG A 96 -11.74 10.87 9.64
C ARG A 96 -10.68 9.85 9.26
N SER A 97 -10.78 8.67 9.86
CA SER A 97 -9.97 7.49 9.53
C SER A 97 -10.86 6.25 9.44
N GLN A 98 -10.35 5.16 8.85
CA GLN A 98 -11.09 3.91 8.70
C GLN A 98 -12.47 4.08 7.99
N HIS A 99 -12.59 5.11 7.18
CA HIS A 99 -13.70 5.34 6.25
C HIS A 99 -13.40 4.65 4.92
N THR A 100 -14.38 4.60 4.06
CA THR A 100 -14.18 4.09 2.70
C THR A 100 -14.30 5.19 1.65
N ALA A 101 -13.57 5.02 0.54
CA ALA A 101 -13.63 5.88 -0.64
C ALA A 101 -13.97 5.03 -1.87
N THR A 102 -15.12 5.25 -2.47
CA THR A 102 -15.61 4.47 -3.61
C THR A 102 -15.86 5.40 -4.81
N ARG A 103 -15.16 5.12 -5.93
CA ARG A 103 -15.42 5.84 -7.19
C ARG A 103 -16.73 5.35 -7.80
N LEU A 104 -17.67 6.27 -7.96
CA LEU A 104 -18.95 6.04 -8.62
C LEU A 104 -18.77 5.91 -10.15
N THR A 105 -19.79 5.43 -10.82
CA THR A 105 -19.79 5.23 -12.29
C THR A 105 -19.66 6.52 -13.08
N ASP A 106 -20.06 7.66 -12.50
CA ASP A 106 -19.92 9.00 -13.08
C ASP A 106 -18.56 9.66 -12.81
N GLY A 107 -17.69 9.00 -12.06
CA GLY A 107 -16.34 9.47 -11.73
C GLY A 107 -16.22 10.24 -10.42
N ARG A 108 -17.33 10.60 -9.78
CA ARG A 108 -17.34 11.16 -8.42
C ARG A 108 -16.87 10.12 -7.41
N VAL A 109 -16.48 10.56 -6.22
CA VAL A 109 -16.04 9.67 -5.15
C VAL A 109 -16.95 9.80 -3.93
N LEU A 110 -17.55 8.69 -3.52
CA LEU A 110 -18.34 8.56 -2.31
C LEU A 110 -17.41 8.24 -1.14
N LEU A 111 -17.43 9.06 -0.09
CA LEU A 111 -16.67 8.92 1.14
C LEU A 111 -17.64 8.61 2.26
N VAL A 112 -17.52 7.44 2.90
CA VAL A 112 -18.56 6.91 3.79
C VAL A 112 -18.02 6.68 5.20
N GLY A 113 -18.71 7.22 6.21
CA GLY A 113 -18.48 6.93 7.63
C GLY A 113 -17.06 7.24 8.09
N GLY A 114 -16.55 6.40 8.98
CA GLY A 114 -15.22 6.51 9.57
C GLY A 114 -15.25 6.93 11.04
N SER A 115 -14.08 6.89 11.65
CA SER A 115 -13.83 7.36 13.02
C SER A 115 -13.37 8.81 12.99
N ILE A 116 -14.05 9.71 13.73
CA ILE A 116 -13.74 11.13 13.84
C ILE A 116 -13.01 11.47 15.13
N SER A 117 -13.04 10.56 16.09
CA SER A 117 -12.21 10.57 17.29
C SER A 117 -11.99 9.12 17.77
N PRO A 118 -11.11 8.85 18.75
CA PRO A 118 -10.89 7.49 19.25
C PRO A 118 -12.16 6.78 19.74
N SER A 119 -13.18 7.56 20.11
CA SER A 119 -14.44 7.07 20.68
C SER A 119 -15.68 7.46 19.87
N GLU A 120 -15.54 8.02 18.70
CA GLU A 120 -16.69 8.52 17.95
C GLU A 120 -16.60 8.15 16.46
N GLN A 121 -17.69 7.61 15.93
CA GLN A 121 -17.88 7.28 14.54
C GLN A 121 -18.91 8.22 13.92
N THR A 122 -18.72 8.57 12.66
CA THR A 122 -19.67 9.40 11.92
C THR A 122 -20.56 8.57 11.02
N ALA A 123 -21.81 9.03 10.85
CA ALA A 123 -22.72 8.57 9.80
C ALA A 123 -22.59 9.41 8.52
N ASP A 124 -21.81 10.48 8.57
CA ASP A 124 -21.72 11.43 7.47
C ASP A 124 -21.12 10.80 6.21
N VAL A 125 -21.75 11.12 5.11
CA VAL A 125 -21.35 10.69 3.77
C VAL A 125 -21.10 11.93 2.92
N GLU A 126 -19.95 11.94 2.29
CA GLU A 126 -19.51 13.03 1.42
C GLU A 126 -19.34 12.54 -0.02
N ILE A 127 -19.70 13.36 -0.98
CA ILE A 127 -19.33 13.17 -2.39
C ILE A 127 -18.27 14.19 -2.77
N TYR A 128 -17.13 13.70 -3.22
CA TYR A 128 -16.08 14.48 -3.85
C TYR A 128 -16.25 14.51 -5.35
N GLU A 129 -16.26 15.71 -5.93
CA GLU A 129 -16.33 15.96 -7.37
C GLU A 129 -14.94 16.30 -7.91
N PRO A 130 -14.27 15.37 -8.65
CA PRO A 130 -12.89 15.58 -9.11
C PRO A 130 -12.73 16.76 -10.07
N SER A 131 -13.76 17.10 -10.86
CA SER A 131 -13.71 18.17 -11.86
C SER A 131 -13.67 19.56 -11.23
N THR A 132 -14.26 19.72 -10.05
CA THR A 132 -14.30 21.00 -9.32
C THR A 132 -13.44 21.00 -8.06
N GLY A 133 -13.04 19.83 -7.59
CA GLY A 133 -12.37 19.64 -6.31
C GLY A 133 -13.27 19.83 -5.09
N LEU A 134 -14.57 20.05 -5.26
CA LEU A 134 -15.51 20.31 -4.16
C LEU A 134 -15.99 19.01 -3.51
N THR A 135 -16.36 19.12 -2.23
CA THR A 135 -17.01 18.06 -1.46
C THR A 135 -18.32 18.56 -0.92
N THR A 136 -19.34 17.73 -0.99
CA THR A 136 -20.68 18.01 -0.50
C THR A 136 -21.20 16.86 0.36
N LEU A 137 -21.92 17.19 1.44
CA LEU A 137 -22.67 16.19 2.21
C LEU A 137 -23.85 15.67 1.39
N VAL A 138 -24.10 14.38 1.52
CA VAL A 138 -25.26 13.69 0.97
C VAL A 138 -25.99 12.96 2.11
N ALA A 139 -27.04 12.18 1.80
CA ALA A 139 -27.78 11.45 2.82
C ALA A 139 -26.83 10.60 3.70
N PRO A 140 -26.90 10.72 5.03
CA PRO A 140 -26.05 9.98 5.94
C PRO A 140 -26.46 8.50 6.04
N LEU A 141 -25.54 7.64 6.51
CA LEU A 141 -25.83 6.29 6.94
C LEU A 141 -26.92 6.28 8.03
N HIS A 142 -27.68 5.20 8.14
CA HIS A 142 -28.58 4.98 9.28
C HIS A 142 -27.80 4.71 10.57
N THR A 143 -26.66 4.03 10.46
CA THR A 143 -25.81 3.72 11.61
C THR A 143 -24.40 4.24 11.38
N PRO A 144 -23.87 5.13 12.27
CA PRO A 144 -22.46 5.51 12.22
C PRO A 144 -21.56 4.28 12.29
N ARG A 145 -20.52 4.22 11.46
CA ARG A 145 -19.62 3.05 11.41
C ARG A 145 -18.23 3.39 10.87
N HIS A 146 -17.25 2.63 11.30
CA HIS A 146 -15.91 2.60 10.75
C HIS A 146 -15.46 1.16 10.49
N ALA A 147 -14.36 0.96 9.78
CA ALA A 147 -13.81 -0.36 9.44
C ALA A 147 -14.83 -1.29 8.74
N HIS A 148 -15.76 -0.70 7.99
CA HIS A 148 -16.69 -1.38 7.11
C HIS A 148 -16.06 -1.59 5.73
N SER A 149 -16.60 -2.49 4.93
CA SER A 149 -16.27 -2.58 3.51
C SER A 149 -17.26 -1.79 2.66
N ALA A 150 -16.80 -1.32 1.48
CA ALA A 150 -17.62 -0.64 0.48
C ALA A 150 -17.38 -1.22 -0.90
N THR A 151 -18.44 -1.62 -1.60
CA THR A 151 -18.38 -2.23 -2.92
C THR A 151 -19.30 -1.53 -3.89
N LEU A 152 -18.76 -0.99 -4.99
CA LEU A 152 -19.56 -0.48 -6.10
C LEU A 152 -20.23 -1.65 -6.82
N LEU A 153 -21.54 -1.64 -6.89
CA LEU A 153 -22.35 -2.64 -7.58
C LEU A 153 -22.40 -2.38 -9.09
N ALA A 154 -22.73 -3.39 -9.87
CA ALA A 154 -22.82 -3.29 -11.33
C ALA A 154 -23.90 -2.30 -11.80
N ASP A 155 -24.92 -2.05 -10.99
CA ASP A 155 -26.01 -1.10 -11.25
C ASP A 155 -25.71 0.35 -10.81
N GLY A 156 -24.51 0.60 -10.25
CA GLY A 156 -24.03 1.90 -9.81
C GLY A 156 -24.34 2.25 -8.36
N ARG A 157 -25.09 1.43 -7.64
CA ARG A 157 -25.27 1.55 -6.19
C ARG A 157 -24.01 1.14 -5.45
N VAL A 158 -23.91 1.50 -4.16
CA VAL A 158 -22.78 1.13 -3.31
C VAL A 158 -23.27 0.33 -2.11
N LEU A 159 -22.74 -0.88 -1.93
CA LEU A 159 -23.01 -1.75 -0.79
C LEU A 159 -21.97 -1.46 0.30
N ILE A 160 -22.43 -1.19 1.52
CA ILE A 160 -21.63 -1.06 2.74
C ILE A 160 -21.94 -2.26 3.63
N VAL A 161 -20.91 -2.95 4.13
CA VAL A 161 -21.10 -4.17 4.95
C VAL A 161 -20.38 -4.03 6.28
N GLY A 162 -21.06 -4.36 7.37
CA GLY A 162 -20.48 -4.49 8.70
C GLY A 162 -19.87 -3.20 9.25
N GLY A 163 -18.73 -3.35 9.92
CA GLY A 163 -18.05 -2.28 10.62
C GLY A 163 -18.28 -2.32 12.14
N TYR A 164 -17.82 -1.28 12.81
CA TYR A 164 -17.92 -1.13 14.25
C TYR A 164 -18.54 0.23 14.62
N ASN A 165 -19.35 0.22 15.67
CA ASN A 165 -19.91 1.38 16.32
C ASN A 165 -19.72 1.26 17.85
N GLN A 166 -19.22 2.31 18.51
CA GLN A 166 -18.93 2.23 19.95
C GLN A 166 -20.14 1.94 20.84
N PHE A 167 -21.37 2.28 20.40
CA PHE A 167 -22.60 2.09 21.17
C PHE A 167 -23.23 0.72 20.93
N GLN A 168 -23.06 0.16 19.74
CA GLN A 168 -23.67 -1.10 19.31
C GLN A 168 -22.67 -2.25 19.22
N GLY A 169 -21.35 -1.94 19.23
CA GLY A 169 -20.29 -2.90 18.98
C GLY A 169 -20.11 -3.18 17.50
N LEU A 170 -19.81 -4.43 17.17
CA LEU A 170 -19.72 -4.91 15.78
C LEU A 170 -21.11 -4.88 15.13
N LEU A 171 -21.16 -4.39 13.90
CA LEU A 171 -22.40 -4.26 13.14
C LEU A 171 -22.60 -5.50 12.25
N TYR A 172 -23.84 -5.99 12.24
CA TYR A 172 -24.25 -7.18 11.50
C TYR A 172 -25.37 -6.86 10.51
N ASP A 173 -25.27 -5.67 9.92
CA ASP A 173 -26.15 -5.20 8.85
C ASP A 173 -25.30 -4.68 7.68
N ALA A 174 -25.98 -4.51 6.57
CA ALA A 174 -25.49 -3.83 5.41
C ALA A 174 -26.39 -2.66 5.07
N GLU A 175 -25.82 -1.65 4.42
CA GLU A 175 -26.58 -0.54 3.85
C GLU A 175 -26.24 -0.38 2.37
N VAL A 176 -27.24 -0.13 1.54
CA VAL A 176 -27.07 0.13 0.11
C VAL A 176 -27.42 1.58 -0.19
N TYR A 177 -26.48 2.31 -0.75
CA TYR A 177 -26.64 3.68 -1.22
C TYR A 177 -27.03 3.71 -2.70
N ASP A 178 -28.06 4.43 -3.03
CA ASP A 178 -28.42 4.75 -4.41
C ASP A 178 -28.07 6.21 -4.73
N PRO A 179 -27.01 6.45 -5.55
CA PRO A 179 -26.58 7.81 -5.88
C PRO A 179 -27.58 8.58 -6.76
N SER A 180 -28.56 7.90 -7.38
CA SER A 180 -29.57 8.54 -8.22
C SER A 180 -30.73 9.15 -7.41
N THR A 181 -31.04 8.55 -6.27
CA THR A 181 -32.09 9.02 -5.34
C THR A 181 -31.52 9.71 -4.11
N ASN A 182 -30.24 9.54 -3.85
CA ASN A 182 -29.57 9.97 -2.62
C ASN A 182 -30.20 9.33 -1.36
N GLU A 183 -30.50 8.03 -1.41
CA GLU A 183 -31.15 7.30 -0.33
C GLU A 183 -30.34 6.06 0.07
N TRP A 184 -30.48 5.64 1.33
CA TRP A 184 -29.93 4.43 1.89
C TRP A 184 -31.03 3.40 2.18
N THR A 185 -30.73 2.13 1.94
CA THR A 185 -31.57 1.00 2.32
C THR A 185 -30.80 0.07 3.23
N VAL A 186 -31.31 -0.17 4.45
CA VAL A 186 -30.74 -1.13 5.41
C VAL A 186 -31.14 -2.55 5.02
N ILE A 187 -30.17 -3.46 5.00
CA ILE A 187 -30.35 -4.87 4.63
C ILE A 187 -29.74 -5.74 5.74
N PRO A 188 -30.59 -6.52 6.48
CA PRO A 188 -30.08 -7.45 7.47
C PRO A 188 -29.19 -8.52 6.82
N MET A 189 -28.05 -8.85 7.45
CA MET A 189 -27.15 -9.90 6.98
C MET A 189 -27.62 -11.28 7.47
N LEU A 190 -27.17 -12.35 6.76
CA LEU A 190 -27.41 -13.73 7.19
C LEU A 190 -26.49 -14.12 8.34
N THR A 191 -25.21 -13.75 8.23
CA THR A 191 -24.19 -14.13 9.19
C THR A 191 -23.40 -12.92 9.67
N SER A 192 -22.55 -13.11 10.66
CA SER A 192 -21.81 -12.04 11.30
C SER A 192 -20.39 -11.93 10.72
N HIS A 193 -20.13 -10.92 9.91
CA HIS A 193 -18.81 -10.63 9.39
C HIS A 193 -18.06 -9.55 10.21
N GLY A 194 -18.80 -8.65 10.88
CA GLY A 194 -18.22 -7.60 11.74
C GLY A 194 -17.24 -6.70 11.01
N VAL A 195 -15.96 -6.83 11.35
CA VAL A 195 -14.83 -6.07 10.77
C VAL A 195 -13.80 -7.01 10.14
N GLU A 196 -12.84 -6.47 9.37
CA GLU A 196 -11.71 -7.22 8.78
C GLU A 196 -12.13 -8.35 7.83
N HIS A 197 -13.37 -8.32 7.34
CA HIS A 197 -13.85 -9.15 6.26
C HIS A 197 -13.46 -8.54 4.91
N THR A 198 -13.58 -9.32 3.84
CA THR A 198 -13.50 -8.81 2.47
C THR A 198 -14.84 -8.89 1.78
N ALA A 199 -15.14 -7.89 0.93
CA ALA A 199 -16.33 -7.85 0.09
C ALA A 199 -15.92 -7.56 -1.35
N ILE A 200 -16.22 -8.45 -2.28
CA ILE A 200 -15.75 -8.36 -3.66
C ILE A 200 -16.88 -8.60 -4.67
N LEU A 201 -17.02 -7.68 -5.64
CA LEU A 201 -17.95 -7.83 -6.74
C LEU A 201 -17.44 -8.89 -7.74
N MET A 202 -18.22 -9.94 -7.92
CA MET A 202 -17.93 -11.01 -8.88
C MET A 202 -18.44 -10.69 -10.28
N ASN A 203 -17.93 -11.41 -11.29
CA ASN A 203 -18.35 -11.22 -12.70
C ASN A 203 -19.85 -11.48 -12.95
N ASN A 204 -20.53 -12.21 -12.07
CA ASN A 204 -21.98 -12.44 -12.15
C ASN A 204 -22.81 -11.30 -11.57
N GLY A 205 -22.19 -10.20 -11.12
CA GLY A 205 -22.84 -9.03 -10.54
C GLY A 205 -23.23 -9.15 -9.06
N ARG A 206 -22.93 -10.27 -8.42
CA ARG A 206 -23.13 -10.49 -6.98
C ARG A 206 -21.88 -10.16 -6.20
N VAL A 207 -22.03 -9.85 -4.91
CA VAL A 207 -20.90 -9.56 -4.01
C VAL A 207 -20.69 -10.74 -3.07
N LEU A 208 -19.47 -11.27 -3.07
CA LEU A 208 -19.03 -12.27 -2.09
C LEU A 208 -18.44 -11.53 -0.88
N VAL A 209 -18.93 -11.86 0.32
CA VAL A 209 -18.41 -11.38 1.61
C VAL A 209 -17.87 -12.57 2.37
N VAL A 210 -16.61 -12.49 2.84
CA VAL A 210 -15.89 -13.64 3.39
C VAL A 210 -15.20 -13.29 4.69
N GLY A 211 -15.27 -14.20 5.67
CA GLY A 211 -14.52 -14.12 6.92
C GLY A 211 -14.88 -12.93 7.78
N GLY A 212 -13.89 -12.36 8.45
CA GLY A 212 -14.02 -11.23 9.36
C GLY A 212 -13.96 -11.62 10.83
N ALA A 213 -13.96 -10.60 11.69
CA ALA A 213 -13.94 -10.77 13.14
C ALA A 213 -15.30 -10.39 13.74
N TYR A 214 -15.77 -11.20 14.72
CA TYR A 214 -17.01 -10.98 15.46
C TYR A 214 -16.81 -11.24 16.96
N GLY A 215 -17.70 -10.72 17.78
CA GLY A 215 -17.64 -10.92 19.24
C GLY A 215 -16.34 -10.41 19.86
N SER A 216 -15.82 -11.16 20.83
CA SER A 216 -14.57 -10.80 21.54
C SER A 216 -13.32 -11.33 20.85
N GLY A 217 -13.13 -10.98 19.56
CA GLY A 217 -11.94 -11.39 18.78
C GLY A 217 -12.06 -12.76 18.13
N GLN A 218 -13.27 -13.34 18.05
CA GLN A 218 -13.52 -14.55 17.27
C GLN A 218 -13.50 -14.19 15.77
N GLN A 219 -13.00 -15.11 14.97
CA GLN A 219 -12.98 -14.97 13.52
C GLN A 219 -14.04 -15.84 12.87
N SER A 220 -14.44 -15.49 11.65
CA SER A 220 -15.50 -16.13 10.90
C SER A 220 -14.93 -17.01 9.78
N ASP A 221 -15.51 -18.21 9.64
CA ASP A 221 -15.34 -19.08 8.47
C ASP A 221 -16.45 -18.87 7.44
N GLN A 222 -17.41 -17.97 7.73
CA GLN A 222 -18.59 -17.78 6.92
C GLN A 222 -18.27 -17.05 5.61
N ALA A 223 -19.07 -17.38 4.61
CA ALA A 223 -19.13 -16.69 3.32
C ALA A 223 -20.57 -16.47 2.93
N ASP A 224 -20.91 -15.22 2.61
CA ASP A 224 -22.25 -14.81 2.17
C ASP A 224 -22.18 -14.15 0.80
N ILE A 225 -23.20 -14.34 0.00
CA ILE A 225 -23.36 -13.71 -1.31
C ILE A 225 -24.54 -12.73 -1.27
N PHE A 226 -24.27 -11.48 -1.55
CA PHE A 226 -25.30 -10.47 -1.77
C PHE A 226 -25.71 -10.41 -3.23
N ASP A 227 -27.01 -10.49 -3.48
CA ASP A 227 -27.60 -10.32 -4.81
C ASP A 227 -28.26 -8.92 -4.91
N PRO A 228 -27.69 -7.99 -5.68
CA PRO A 228 -28.22 -6.64 -5.79
C PRO A 228 -29.58 -6.57 -6.54
N GLN A 229 -29.95 -7.57 -7.32
CA GLN A 229 -31.23 -7.58 -8.03
C GLN A 229 -32.41 -7.80 -7.11
N THR A 230 -32.21 -8.58 -6.05
CA THR A 230 -33.23 -8.91 -5.07
C THR A 230 -33.02 -8.24 -3.72
N ASN A 231 -31.89 -7.58 -3.52
CA ASN A 231 -31.40 -7.07 -2.24
C ASN A 231 -31.42 -8.15 -1.15
N SER A 232 -31.01 -9.36 -1.50
CA SER A 232 -31.06 -10.53 -0.61
C SER A 232 -29.69 -11.18 -0.47
N TRP A 233 -29.50 -11.88 0.66
CA TRP A 233 -28.31 -12.65 0.95
C TRP A 233 -28.53 -14.14 0.76
N TYR A 234 -27.50 -14.83 0.34
CA TYR A 234 -27.43 -16.30 0.23
C TYR A 234 -26.17 -16.78 0.91
N ALA A 235 -26.26 -17.87 1.69
CA ALA A 235 -25.06 -18.50 2.21
C ALA A 235 -24.27 -19.14 1.07
N ALA A 236 -22.96 -18.90 1.03
CA ALA A 236 -22.01 -19.63 0.21
C ALA A 236 -21.37 -20.77 1.02
N MET A 237 -20.61 -21.64 0.35
CA MET A 237 -19.80 -22.64 1.05
C MET A 237 -18.85 -21.95 2.03
N PRO A 238 -18.86 -22.29 3.33
CA PRO A 238 -17.96 -21.69 4.30
C PRO A 238 -16.50 -22.09 4.04
N LEU A 239 -15.57 -21.29 4.55
CA LEU A 239 -14.15 -21.59 4.53
C LEU A 239 -13.85 -22.83 5.40
N ALA A 240 -12.76 -23.53 5.09
CA ALA A 240 -12.29 -24.66 5.91
C ALA A 240 -11.71 -24.22 7.27
N SER A 241 -11.35 -22.94 7.39
CA SER A 241 -10.85 -22.32 8.62
C SER A 241 -11.30 -20.86 8.70
N ASP A 242 -11.56 -20.42 9.93
CA ASP A 242 -11.86 -19.02 10.22
C ASP A 242 -10.69 -18.10 9.85
N ARG A 243 -11.00 -16.89 9.36
CA ARG A 243 -9.98 -15.87 9.04
C ARG A 243 -10.52 -14.45 9.06
N ALA A 244 -9.63 -13.54 9.46
CA ALA A 244 -9.83 -12.10 9.35
C ALA A 244 -8.53 -11.43 8.84
N SER A 245 -8.58 -10.18 8.45
CA SER A 245 -7.42 -9.43 7.93
C SER A 245 -6.74 -10.11 6.73
N HIS A 246 -7.52 -10.82 5.92
CA HIS A 246 -7.12 -11.36 4.63
C HIS A 246 -7.44 -10.35 3.53
N THR A 247 -6.83 -10.52 2.37
CA THR A 247 -7.18 -9.74 1.17
C THR A 247 -7.84 -10.63 0.11
N ALA A 248 -8.62 -10.02 -0.78
CA ALA A 248 -9.35 -10.72 -1.83
C ALA A 248 -9.13 -10.08 -3.20
N THR A 249 -8.91 -10.89 -4.23
CA THR A 249 -8.73 -10.43 -5.61
C THR A 249 -9.56 -11.26 -6.59
N LEU A 250 -10.37 -10.58 -7.43
CA LEU A 250 -11.08 -11.23 -8.53
C LEU A 250 -10.11 -11.51 -9.68
N LEU A 251 -10.06 -12.77 -10.12
CA LEU A 251 -9.24 -13.23 -11.24
C LEU A 251 -9.99 -13.06 -12.58
N ASP A 252 -9.25 -13.11 -13.70
CA ASP A 252 -9.81 -12.99 -15.04
C ASP A 252 -10.78 -14.12 -15.41
N ASP A 253 -10.57 -15.31 -14.84
CA ASP A 253 -11.44 -16.47 -15.02
C ASP A 253 -12.72 -16.43 -14.18
N GLY A 254 -12.88 -15.40 -13.36
CA GLY A 254 -14.05 -15.17 -12.50
C GLY A 254 -13.99 -15.82 -11.13
N ARG A 255 -12.93 -16.57 -10.81
CA ARG A 255 -12.67 -17.05 -9.45
C ARG A 255 -12.19 -15.91 -8.56
N VAL A 256 -12.40 -16.05 -7.24
CA VAL A 256 -11.92 -15.10 -6.24
C VAL A 256 -10.78 -15.74 -5.46
N LEU A 257 -9.63 -15.07 -5.46
CA LEU A 257 -8.46 -15.46 -4.68
C LEU A 257 -8.51 -14.76 -3.33
N ILE A 258 -8.52 -15.54 -2.24
CA ILE A 258 -8.41 -15.06 -0.86
C ILE A 258 -7.00 -15.37 -0.38
N ILE A 259 -6.31 -14.37 0.18
CA ILE A 259 -4.88 -14.47 0.49
C ILE A 259 -4.64 -14.15 1.96
N GLY A 260 -4.00 -15.07 2.66
CA GLY A 260 -3.55 -14.85 4.03
C GLY A 260 -4.67 -14.69 5.04
N GLY A 261 -4.46 -13.82 6.00
CA GLY A 261 -5.32 -13.64 7.16
C GLY A 261 -4.88 -14.51 8.34
N GLY A 262 -5.37 -14.18 9.54
CA GLY A 262 -5.02 -14.89 10.76
C GLY A 262 -6.20 -15.59 11.39
N SER A 263 -5.94 -16.61 12.21
CA SER A 263 -6.89 -17.19 13.15
C SER A 263 -6.44 -16.90 14.59
N VAL A 264 -7.38 -16.47 15.44
CA VAL A 264 -7.10 -16.23 16.88
C VAL A 264 -6.77 -17.55 17.61
N ALA A 265 -7.11 -18.68 17.05
CA ALA A 265 -6.84 -20.01 17.64
C ALA A 265 -5.36 -20.44 17.60
N GLY A 266 -4.44 -19.55 17.18
CA GLY A 266 -3.01 -19.82 17.20
C GLY A 266 -2.53 -20.77 16.10
N ILE A 267 -3.37 -21.10 15.15
CA ILE A 267 -2.95 -21.81 13.93
C ILE A 267 -2.52 -20.73 12.94
N PRO A 268 -1.28 -20.75 12.44
CA PRO A 268 -0.84 -19.76 11.46
C PRO A 268 -1.59 -20.00 10.14
N ALA A 269 -2.74 -19.36 9.97
CA ALA A 269 -3.47 -19.40 8.70
C ALA A 269 -2.80 -18.54 7.60
N GLY A 270 -1.84 -17.69 7.97
CA GLY A 270 -1.25 -16.70 7.09
C GLY A 270 -0.49 -17.21 5.86
N GLY A 271 -0.18 -18.50 5.78
CA GLY A 271 0.58 -19.08 4.67
C GLY A 271 -0.25 -19.71 3.56
N ASP A 272 -1.57 -19.75 3.71
CA ASP A 272 -2.45 -20.34 2.72
C ASP A 272 -3.18 -19.27 1.91
N ALA A 273 -3.55 -19.64 0.71
CA ALA A 273 -4.47 -18.88 -0.12
C ALA A 273 -5.50 -19.84 -0.73
N LEU A 274 -6.72 -19.35 -0.89
CA LEU A 274 -7.86 -20.12 -1.35
C LEU A 274 -8.47 -19.49 -2.59
N LEU A 275 -8.92 -20.34 -3.50
CA LEU A 275 -9.70 -19.95 -4.68
C LEU A 275 -11.16 -20.33 -4.46
N TYR A 276 -12.04 -19.36 -4.55
CA TYR A 276 -13.48 -19.56 -4.61
C TYR A 276 -13.95 -19.64 -6.07
N ASP A 277 -14.63 -20.71 -6.41
CA ASP A 277 -15.31 -20.86 -7.70
C ASP A 277 -16.79 -20.53 -7.53
N PRO A 278 -17.28 -19.38 -8.07
CA PRO A 278 -18.66 -18.97 -7.90
C PRO A 278 -19.68 -19.79 -8.74
N GLN A 279 -19.23 -20.64 -9.66
CA GLN A 279 -20.09 -21.52 -10.44
C GLN A 279 -20.35 -22.82 -9.72
N LEU A 280 -19.35 -23.33 -8.99
CA LEU A 280 -19.42 -24.58 -8.27
C LEU A 280 -19.75 -24.39 -6.78
N ASP A 281 -19.66 -23.17 -6.27
CA ASP A 281 -19.75 -22.83 -4.85
C ASP A 281 -18.76 -23.68 -4.02
N THR A 282 -17.48 -23.67 -4.42
CA THR A 282 -16.43 -24.48 -3.79
C THR A 282 -15.16 -23.69 -3.57
N TRP A 283 -14.41 -24.08 -2.53
CA TRP A 283 -13.08 -23.59 -2.22
C TRP A 283 -12.01 -24.60 -2.60
N THR A 284 -10.93 -24.14 -3.20
CA THR A 284 -9.74 -24.96 -3.49
C THR A 284 -8.49 -24.23 -3.01
N ALA A 285 -7.57 -24.97 -2.39
CA ALA A 285 -6.30 -24.38 -1.98
C ALA A 285 -5.40 -24.08 -3.19
N THR A 286 -4.63 -22.99 -3.10
CA THR A 286 -3.50 -22.74 -4.00
C THR A 286 -2.25 -23.48 -3.52
N GLY A 287 -1.13 -23.34 -4.26
CA GLY A 287 0.19 -23.57 -3.67
C GLY A 287 0.41 -22.65 -2.46
N PRO A 288 1.30 -22.99 -1.53
CA PRO A 288 1.57 -22.15 -0.36
C PRO A 288 2.34 -20.88 -0.77
N MET A 289 2.03 -19.74 -0.11
CA MET A 289 2.90 -18.56 -0.13
C MET A 289 4.25 -18.88 0.51
N VAL A 290 5.28 -18.19 0.09
CA VAL A 290 6.63 -18.28 0.70
C VAL A 290 6.62 -17.63 2.08
N MET A 291 5.94 -16.46 2.21
CA MET A 291 5.86 -15.71 3.46
C MET A 291 4.41 -15.59 3.92
N PRO A 292 4.05 -16.24 5.04
CA PRO A 292 2.73 -16.05 5.65
C PRO A 292 2.50 -14.59 6.04
N ARG A 293 1.28 -14.10 5.79
CA ARG A 293 0.92 -12.70 6.07
C ARG A 293 -0.52 -12.50 6.48
N VAL A 294 -0.75 -11.57 7.40
CA VAL A 294 -2.05 -10.98 7.72
C VAL A 294 -1.99 -9.49 7.38
N SER A 295 -3.12 -8.86 7.10
CA SER A 295 -3.20 -7.44 6.70
C SER A 295 -2.33 -7.07 5.48
N GLY A 296 -1.93 -8.06 4.67
CA GLY A 296 -1.30 -7.80 3.38
C GLY A 296 -2.33 -7.29 2.38
N GLU A 297 -1.90 -6.42 1.48
CA GLU A 297 -2.75 -5.92 0.41
C GLU A 297 -2.45 -6.64 -0.90
N SER A 298 -3.47 -6.83 -1.74
CA SER A 298 -3.30 -7.48 -3.03
C SER A 298 -3.95 -6.72 -4.18
N VAL A 299 -3.34 -6.85 -5.34
CA VAL A 299 -3.84 -6.24 -6.57
C VAL A 299 -3.57 -7.14 -7.77
N ARG A 300 -4.54 -7.20 -8.69
CA ARG A 300 -4.34 -7.90 -9.95
C ARG A 300 -3.54 -7.02 -10.93
N LEU A 301 -2.50 -7.61 -11.48
CA LEU A 301 -1.64 -7.01 -12.51
C LEU A 301 -2.30 -7.12 -13.92
N PRO A 302 -1.85 -6.32 -14.90
CA PRO A 302 -2.41 -6.33 -16.24
C PRO A 302 -2.28 -7.68 -16.99
N ASP A 303 -1.31 -8.50 -16.62
CA ASP A 303 -1.08 -9.82 -17.19
C ASP A 303 -1.91 -10.94 -16.53
N GLY A 304 -2.80 -10.57 -15.58
CA GLY A 304 -3.68 -11.47 -14.87
C GLY A 304 -3.08 -12.09 -13.62
N ARG A 305 -1.80 -11.93 -13.35
CA ARG A 305 -1.17 -12.34 -12.08
C ARG A 305 -1.63 -11.45 -10.94
N VAL A 306 -1.44 -11.90 -9.70
CA VAL A 306 -1.79 -11.13 -8.50
C VAL A 306 -0.54 -10.85 -7.69
N LEU A 307 -0.29 -9.58 -7.44
CA LEU A 307 0.74 -9.11 -6.53
C LEU A 307 0.16 -9.01 -5.13
N VAL A 308 0.81 -9.62 -4.13
CA VAL A 308 0.54 -9.41 -2.71
C VAL A 308 1.76 -8.82 -2.03
N VAL A 309 1.54 -7.87 -1.15
CA VAL A 309 2.62 -7.02 -0.60
C VAL A 309 2.46 -6.89 0.91
N GLY A 310 3.55 -6.71 1.65
CA GLY A 310 3.58 -6.27 3.05
C GLY A 310 2.69 -7.06 4.01
N GLY A 311 2.09 -6.36 4.95
CA GLY A 311 1.34 -6.96 6.06
C GLY A 311 2.24 -7.38 7.21
N ILE A 312 1.81 -8.32 8.01
CA ILE A 312 2.50 -8.77 9.24
C ILE A 312 2.68 -10.28 9.22
N ASN A 313 3.87 -10.77 9.62
CA ASN A 313 4.09 -12.20 9.88
C ASN A 313 3.87 -12.54 11.35
N LEU A 314 2.79 -13.24 11.66
CA LEU A 314 2.48 -13.66 13.03
C LEU A 314 3.33 -14.85 13.51
N GLN A 315 3.97 -15.60 12.62
CA GLN A 315 4.76 -16.78 13.00
C GLN A 315 6.00 -16.40 13.83
N ASP A 316 6.58 -15.23 13.56
CA ASP A 316 7.77 -14.74 14.27
C ASP A 316 7.48 -14.40 15.74
N THR A 317 6.22 -14.28 16.12
CA THR A 317 5.79 -13.93 17.50
C THR A 317 5.46 -15.15 18.35
N LEU A 318 5.21 -16.30 17.72
CA LEU A 318 4.83 -17.52 18.42
C LEU A 318 5.98 -18.04 19.27
N GLY A 319 5.87 -17.90 20.60
CA GLY A 319 6.85 -18.40 21.57
C GLY A 319 8.06 -17.51 21.81
N THR A 320 8.20 -16.38 21.13
CA THR A 320 9.34 -15.45 21.31
C THR A 320 9.04 -14.27 22.23
N GLY A 321 7.76 -13.93 22.42
CA GLY A 321 7.33 -12.72 23.15
C GLY A 321 7.63 -11.42 22.41
N ASN A 322 8.06 -11.47 21.15
CA ASN A 322 8.29 -10.30 20.32
C ASN A 322 6.96 -9.77 19.76
N SER A 323 6.88 -8.47 19.54
CA SER A 323 5.77 -7.88 18.78
C SER A 323 5.87 -8.27 17.31
N PRO A 324 4.72 -8.50 16.64
CA PRO A 324 4.72 -8.75 15.21
C PRO A 324 5.33 -7.56 14.46
N MET A 325 6.18 -7.83 13.48
CA MET A 325 6.82 -6.80 12.67
C MET A 325 6.20 -6.77 11.26
N PRO A 326 5.99 -5.58 10.70
CA PRO A 326 5.58 -5.44 9.32
C PRO A 326 6.58 -6.07 8.35
N LEU A 327 6.07 -6.51 7.20
CA LEU A 327 6.83 -7.13 6.12
C LEU A 327 7.15 -6.09 5.03
N SER A 328 8.36 -6.21 4.44
CA SER A 328 8.70 -5.61 3.15
C SER A 328 8.44 -6.55 1.98
N SER A 329 8.33 -7.85 2.25
CA SER A 329 8.25 -8.88 1.22
C SER A 329 7.01 -8.76 0.34
N ALA A 330 7.20 -9.05 -0.95
CA ALA A 330 6.15 -9.15 -1.93
C ALA A 330 6.24 -10.46 -2.72
N GLU A 331 5.08 -10.98 -3.10
CA GLU A 331 4.95 -12.21 -3.86
C GLU A 331 3.95 -12.07 -5.00
N ILE A 332 4.15 -12.83 -6.05
CA ILE A 332 3.23 -12.91 -7.19
C ILE A 332 2.61 -14.29 -7.23
N TYR A 333 1.28 -14.32 -7.28
CA TYR A 333 0.51 -15.50 -7.63
C TYR A 333 0.25 -15.55 -9.12
N ASP A 334 0.55 -16.68 -9.73
CA ASP A 334 0.23 -16.98 -11.12
C ASP A 334 -0.98 -17.93 -11.18
N PRO A 335 -2.16 -17.46 -11.61
CA PRO A 335 -3.37 -18.29 -11.69
C PRO A 335 -3.27 -19.44 -12.70
N PHE A 336 -2.39 -19.33 -13.69
CA PHE A 336 -2.23 -20.35 -14.71
C PHE A 336 -1.44 -21.56 -14.20
N THR A 337 -0.40 -21.31 -13.41
CA THR A 337 0.45 -22.37 -12.82
C THR A 337 0.01 -22.76 -11.42
N ASN A 338 -0.90 -22.00 -10.80
CA ASN A 338 -1.34 -22.13 -9.41
C ASN A 338 -0.16 -22.08 -8.41
N ALA A 339 0.81 -21.21 -8.68
CA ALA A 339 2.05 -21.11 -7.91
C ALA A 339 2.34 -19.68 -7.46
N TRP A 340 3.07 -19.58 -6.32
CA TRP A 340 3.57 -18.33 -5.76
C TRP A 340 5.07 -18.18 -6.06
N MET A 341 5.49 -16.96 -6.36
CA MET A 341 6.88 -16.61 -6.59
C MET A 341 7.21 -15.30 -5.87
N PRO A 342 8.36 -15.22 -5.18
CA PRO A 342 8.85 -13.95 -4.66
C PRO A 342 9.09 -12.96 -5.80
N THR A 343 8.86 -11.69 -5.53
CA THR A 343 9.32 -10.57 -6.38
C THR A 343 10.22 -9.67 -5.55
N ASP A 344 10.59 -8.49 -6.06
CA ASP A 344 11.37 -7.53 -5.29
C ASP A 344 10.57 -7.05 -4.06
N ASP A 345 11.28 -6.74 -2.99
CA ASP A 345 10.72 -6.27 -1.73
C ASP A 345 10.49 -4.77 -1.76
N LEU A 346 9.52 -4.28 -1.00
CA LEU A 346 9.40 -2.86 -0.66
C LEU A 346 10.69 -2.34 -0.04
N VAL A 347 11.03 -1.08 -0.29
CA VAL A 347 12.14 -0.40 0.38
C VAL A 347 11.89 -0.29 1.88
N GLU A 348 10.62 -0.04 2.26
CA GLU A 348 10.18 0.08 3.65
C GLU A 348 9.10 -0.94 3.97
N ALA A 349 9.33 -1.75 5.00
CA ALA A 349 8.31 -2.64 5.56
C ALA A 349 7.11 -1.84 6.06
N ARG A 350 5.89 -2.30 5.80
CA ARG A 350 4.69 -1.55 6.15
C ARG A 350 3.45 -2.40 6.40
N ASP A 351 2.64 -1.93 7.35
CA ASP A 351 1.30 -2.39 7.64
C ASP A 351 0.31 -1.22 7.65
N GLY A 352 -0.98 -1.46 7.42
CA GLY A 352 -2.01 -0.42 7.41
C GLY A 352 -1.84 0.63 6.30
N TYR A 353 -1.25 0.26 5.18
CA TYR A 353 -0.99 1.08 4.00
C TYR A 353 -2.08 0.87 2.93
N LEU A 354 -1.98 1.62 1.84
CA LEU A 354 -2.88 1.51 0.70
C LEU A 354 -2.11 0.98 -0.51
N LEU A 355 -2.75 0.08 -1.28
CA LEU A 355 -2.23 -0.43 -2.53
C LEU A 355 -3.16 -0.01 -3.68
N VAL A 356 -2.63 0.70 -4.67
CA VAL A 356 -3.43 1.25 -5.78
C VAL A 356 -2.78 0.93 -7.12
N SER A 357 -3.52 0.24 -8.00
CA SER A 357 -3.08 0.01 -9.38
C SER A 357 -3.39 1.22 -10.26
N LEU A 358 -2.40 1.63 -11.08
CA LEU A 358 -2.51 2.67 -12.08
C LEU A 358 -2.93 2.10 -13.45
N GLN A 359 -3.27 2.98 -14.40
CA GLN A 359 -3.77 2.55 -15.71
C GLN A 359 -2.70 1.85 -16.55
N ASP A 360 -1.44 2.22 -16.38
CA ASP A 360 -0.30 1.60 -17.07
C ASP A 360 0.15 0.28 -16.43
N GLY A 361 -0.52 -0.14 -15.36
CA GLY A 361 -0.26 -1.37 -14.62
C GLY A 361 0.75 -1.24 -13.49
N GLN A 362 1.37 -0.09 -13.29
CA GLN A 362 2.18 0.14 -12.10
C GLN A 362 1.32 0.14 -10.84
N VAL A 363 1.93 -0.16 -9.70
CA VAL A 363 1.22 -0.27 -8.42
C VAL A 363 1.88 0.63 -7.39
N LEU A 364 1.08 1.50 -6.75
CA LEU A 364 1.55 2.36 -5.67
C LEU A 364 1.27 1.74 -4.31
N ALA A 365 2.29 1.71 -3.43
CA ALA A 365 2.15 1.48 -2.01
C ALA A 365 2.28 2.82 -1.27
N ILE A 366 1.24 3.22 -0.52
CA ILE A 366 1.08 4.57 0.01
C ILE A 366 0.89 4.54 1.52
N GLY A 367 1.75 5.21 2.27
CA GLY A 367 1.63 5.32 3.73
C GLY A 367 1.91 4.02 4.47
N GLY A 368 1.26 3.85 5.61
CA GLY A 368 1.43 2.70 6.50
C GLY A 368 2.35 2.98 7.68
N SER A 369 2.65 1.92 8.42
CA SER A 369 3.52 1.95 9.60
C SER A 369 4.61 0.89 9.54
N ARG A 370 5.80 1.23 10.06
CA ARG A 370 6.93 0.31 10.29
C ARG A 370 6.78 -0.51 11.56
N ASP A 371 5.87 -0.12 12.43
CA ASP A 371 5.61 -0.76 13.72
C ASP A 371 4.20 -1.34 13.76
N SER A 372 3.99 -2.37 14.57
CA SER A 372 2.67 -2.89 14.86
C SER A 372 1.84 -1.88 15.68
N GLU A 373 0.53 -1.96 15.58
CA GLU A 373 -0.44 -1.00 16.17
C GLU A 373 -0.25 -0.70 17.67
N CYS A 374 0.39 -1.58 18.43
CA CYS A 374 0.54 -1.41 19.87
C CYS A 374 1.59 -0.36 20.26
N CYS A 375 2.45 0.12 19.36
CA CYS A 375 3.69 0.79 19.74
C CYS A 375 4.06 1.99 18.84
N PHE A 376 3.09 2.69 18.28
CA PHE A 376 3.36 3.82 17.39
C PHE A 376 4.19 4.91 18.07
N THR A 377 5.28 5.29 17.41
CA THR A 377 6.13 6.42 17.72
C THR A 377 6.11 7.40 16.55
N ASP A 378 6.68 8.58 16.70
CA ASP A 378 6.74 9.58 15.61
C ASP A 378 7.45 9.05 14.35
N ASN A 379 8.36 8.07 14.50
CA ASN A 379 9.09 7.45 13.41
C ASN A 379 8.41 6.19 12.85
N SER A 380 7.27 5.77 13.42
CA SER A 380 6.56 4.55 12.99
C SER A 380 5.92 4.70 11.62
N PHE A 381 5.52 5.92 11.25
CA PHE A 381 4.75 6.15 10.03
C PHE A 381 5.63 6.27 8.79
N VAL A 382 5.25 5.55 7.74
CA VAL A 382 5.92 5.58 6.45
C VAL A 382 5.41 6.77 5.64
N ARG A 383 6.34 7.60 5.15
CA ARG A 383 6.03 8.74 4.29
C ARG A 383 6.31 8.46 2.82
N GLU A 384 7.17 7.51 2.55
CA GLU A 384 7.57 7.15 1.20
C GLU A 384 6.40 6.51 0.47
N ILE A 385 6.15 6.99 -0.76
CA ILE A 385 5.31 6.34 -1.74
C ILE A 385 6.23 5.50 -2.60
N GLU A 386 5.96 4.21 -2.66
CA GLU A 386 6.73 3.32 -3.50
C GLU A 386 5.89 2.88 -4.71
N ALA A 387 6.54 2.71 -5.84
CA ALA A 387 5.93 2.21 -7.06
C ALA A 387 6.57 0.90 -7.48
N TYR A 388 5.73 -0.08 -7.81
CA TYR A 388 6.11 -1.34 -8.40
C TYR A 388 5.91 -1.28 -9.92
N ASP A 389 6.96 -1.63 -10.66
CA ASP A 389 6.89 -1.79 -12.10
C ASP A 389 6.77 -3.29 -12.45
N PRO A 390 5.59 -3.76 -12.90
CA PRO A 390 5.40 -5.17 -13.21
C PRO A 390 6.22 -5.68 -14.41
N SER A 391 6.76 -4.78 -15.23
CA SER A 391 7.61 -5.15 -16.37
C SER A 391 9.03 -5.52 -15.93
N THR A 392 9.52 -4.94 -14.85
CA THR A 392 10.85 -5.19 -14.27
C THR A 392 10.79 -6.06 -13.02
N GLY A 393 9.64 -6.07 -12.34
CA GLY A 393 9.46 -6.72 -11.04
C GLY A 393 10.12 -5.97 -9.88
N LEU A 394 10.41 -4.67 -10.04
CA LEU A 394 11.16 -3.88 -9.06
C LEU A 394 10.28 -2.80 -8.40
N TRP A 395 10.58 -2.54 -7.11
CA TRP A 395 10.05 -1.41 -6.36
C TRP A 395 11.04 -0.24 -6.37
N HIS A 396 10.52 0.99 -6.38
CA HIS A 396 11.32 2.20 -6.21
C HIS A 396 10.53 3.28 -5.48
N ILE A 397 11.22 4.20 -4.81
CA ILE A 397 10.58 5.36 -4.19
C ILE A 397 10.13 6.31 -5.31
N ALA A 398 8.81 6.51 -5.41
CA ALA A 398 8.19 7.38 -6.41
C ALA A 398 7.86 8.78 -5.87
N GLY A 399 7.69 8.92 -4.56
CA GLY A 399 7.35 10.19 -3.94
C GLY A 399 7.34 10.15 -2.43
N VAL A 400 6.91 11.24 -1.81
CA VAL A 400 6.84 11.38 -0.35
C VAL A 400 5.55 12.05 0.05
N LEU A 401 4.83 11.47 1.01
CA LEU A 401 3.64 12.07 1.62
C LEU A 401 4.01 13.34 2.40
N PRO A 402 3.27 14.45 2.25
CA PRO A 402 3.46 15.63 3.10
C PRO A 402 3.16 15.30 4.58
N GLN A 403 2.18 14.45 4.83
CA GLN A 403 1.87 13.93 6.15
C GLN A 403 1.75 12.41 6.08
N PRO A 404 2.44 11.66 6.95
CA PRO A 404 2.28 10.22 7.03
C PRO A 404 0.91 9.86 7.60
N GLY A 405 0.43 8.65 7.34
CA GLY A 405 -0.83 8.19 7.92
C GLY A 405 -1.11 6.73 7.66
N ILE A 406 -1.91 6.17 8.55
CA ILE A 406 -2.51 4.83 8.44
C ILE A 406 -4.03 4.96 8.41
N TYR A 407 -4.71 3.91 7.94
CA TYR A 407 -6.18 3.88 7.90
C TYR A 407 -6.81 5.02 7.08
N SER A 408 -6.06 5.52 6.10
CA SER A 408 -6.56 6.38 5.04
C SER A 408 -7.37 5.57 4.05
N ALA A 409 -8.13 6.24 3.18
CA ALA A 409 -8.72 5.61 2.02
C ALA A 409 -8.12 6.18 0.74
N ALA A 410 -7.95 5.33 -0.29
CA ALA A 410 -7.45 5.77 -1.59
C ALA A 410 -8.31 5.23 -2.72
N VAL A 411 -8.41 6.03 -3.78
CA VAL A 411 -9.11 5.64 -5.00
C VAL A 411 -8.47 6.28 -6.23
N ARG A 412 -8.34 5.50 -7.29
CA ARG A 412 -7.90 6.01 -8.59
C ARG A 412 -9.03 6.76 -9.29
N LEU A 413 -8.75 8.00 -9.68
CA LEU A 413 -9.67 8.88 -10.42
C LEU A 413 -9.65 8.58 -11.93
N PRO A 414 -10.63 9.10 -12.70
CA PRO A 414 -10.70 8.87 -14.16
C PRO A 414 -9.49 9.39 -14.95
N ASN A 415 -8.79 10.40 -14.42
CA ASN A 415 -7.58 10.98 -15.02
C ASN A 415 -6.29 10.30 -14.56
N ASP A 416 -6.40 9.12 -13.98
CA ASP A 416 -5.31 8.31 -13.39
C ASP A 416 -4.64 8.91 -12.14
N ASN A 417 -5.09 10.05 -11.65
CA ASN A 417 -4.67 10.56 -10.35
C ASN A 417 -5.19 9.64 -9.23
N VAL A 418 -4.49 9.61 -8.11
CA VAL A 418 -4.92 8.89 -6.91
C VAL A 418 -5.36 9.91 -5.86
N LEU A 419 -6.61 9.82 -5.45
CA LEU A 419 -7.15 10.57 -4.32
C LEU A 419 -6.89 9.77 -3.05
N VAL A 420 -6.19 10.37 -2.08
CA VAL A 420 -6.01 9.83 -0.73
C VAL A 420 -6.70 10.73 0.26
N THR A 421 -7.50 10.15 1.14
CA THR A 421 -8.31 10.92 2.09
C THR A 421 -8.17 10.39 3.51
N GLY A 422 -8.24 11.29 4.48
CA GLY A 422 -8.28 10.97 5.90
C GLY A 422 -7.05 10.25 6.41
N GLY A 423 -7.24 9.43 7.42
CA GLY A 423 -6.21 8.65 8.09
C GLY A 423 -5.86 9.15 9.49
N LYS A 424 -5.02 8.38 10.17
CA LYS A 424 -4.44 8.76 11.46
C LYS A 424 -2.99 9.17 11.23
N ALA A 425 -2.63 10.37 11.70
CA ALA A 425 -1.25 10.82 11.82
C ALA A 425 -1.01 11.17 13.29
N GLY A 426 0.13 10.80 13.85
CA GLY A 426 0.44 11.10 15.24
C GLY A 426 1.84 11.66 15.38
N GLU A 427 1.97 12.77 16.11
CA GLU A 427 3.20 13.17 16.78
C GLU A 427 3.01 12.83 18.26
N SER A 428 3.99 12.18 18.87
CA SER A 428 4.06 11.96 20.34
C SER A 428 2.89 11.16 20.94
N GLY A 429 2.44 10.08 20.30
CA GLY A 429 1.46 9.15 20.88
C GLY A 429 0.02 9.67 20.92
N ILE A 430 -0.28 10.80 20.31
CA ILE A 430 -1.63 11.32 20.13
C ILE A 430 -2.04 11.06 18.66
N ASN A 431 -2.93 10.08 18.47
CA ASN A 431 -3.48 9.78 17.15
C ASN A 431 -4.52 10.84 16.76
N PHE A 432 -4.19 11.73 15.83
CA PHE A 432 -5.13 12.65 15.25
C PHE A 432 -5.65 12.10 13.91
N GLN A 433 -6.97 12.16 13.70
CA GLN A 433 -7.53 11.98 12.37
C GLN A 433 -7.14 13.18 11.50
N THR A 434 -6.90 12.92 10.23
CA THR A 434 -6.60 13.96 9.27
C THR A 434 -7.79 14.21 8.35
N ASN A 435 -7.95 15.44 7.90
CA ASN A 435 -8.90 15.81 6.87
C ASN A 435 -8.21 16.12 5.53
N THR A 436 -6.92 15.83 5.43
CA THR A 436 -6.12 16.17 4.27
C THR A 436 -6.48 15.26 3.10
N ARG A 437 -6.81 15.84 1.98
CA ARG A 437 -6.87 15.17 0.69
C ARG A 437 -5.58 15.45 -0.06
N LEU A 438 -5.02 14.38 -0.61
CA LEU A 438 -3.86 14.48 -1.47
C LEU A 438 -4.26 13.91 -2.82
N ILE A 439 -3.97 14.64 -3.85
CA ILE A 439 -4.14 14.19 -5.23
C ILE A 439 -2.75 13.95 -5.77
N TYR A 440 -2.48 12.73 -6.17
CA TYR A 440 -1.21 12.38 -6.79
C TYR A 440 -1.33 12.56 -8.28
N HIS A 441 -0.46 13.41 -8.83
CA HIS A 441 -0.31 13.55 -10.26
C HIS A 441 0.75 12.57 -10.74
N TYR A 442 0.41 11.87 -11.76
CA TYR A 442 1.28 10.94 -12.44
C TYR A 442 2.14 11.72 -13.44
N ILE A 443 3.46 11.70 -13.25
CA ILE A 443 4.41 12.26 -14.19
C ILE A 443 5.19 11.11 -14.81
N THR A 444 4.90 10.76 -16.05
CA THR A 444 5.83 9.96 -16.85
C THR A 444 7.01 10.85 -17.20
N ASN A 445 8.20 10.55 -16.69
CA ASN A 445 9.42 11.17 -17.17
C ASN A 445 9.58 10.84 -18.66
N PRO A 446 9.73 11.85 -19.56
CA PRO A 446 9.83 11.63 -21.00
C PRO A 446 11.10 10.88 -21.38
#